data_3e3b8e0e720d7b03df6c550996127159
#
_entry.id   3e3b8e0e720d7b03df6c550996127159
#
_cell.length_a   1.000
_cell.length_b   1.000
_cell.length_c   1.000
_cell.angle_alpha   90.00
_cell.angle_beta   90.00
_cell.angle_gamma   90.00
#
_symmetry.space_group_name_H-M   'P 1'
#
loop_
_entity.id
_entity.type
_entity.pdbx_description
1 polymer ?
#
loop_
_entity_poly.entity_id
_entity_poly.type
_entity_poly.pdbx_seq_one_letter_code
_entity_poly.pdbx_strand_id
1 'polypeptide(L)'
;QLVNEIEVSDIDASTLDDHDPLAIARQACLKGVGRCHLLDLTEDGVILNELFTRDGVGTQVIRKSYEQVRTATSDDVGGIIDLIEPLESEGILVKRSRELLESEIEQFIVIDRDGTIVGCAALYGYEKEAELACLVTHPDYRDGTRGDALLSAIKRKAKEQSFQRLFVLTTHTAHWFTERGFAETSLSDLPGERQNLYNYQRNSKMFAATL
;
A
#
# COMPACT_ATOMS: atom_id res chain seq x y z
N GLN A 1 11.03 -7.48 -17.05
CA GLN A 1 9.76 -7.45 -16.30
C GLN A 1 8.75 -6.74 -17.17
N LEU A 2 7.73 -7.44 -17.62
CA LEU A 2 6.61 -6.80 -18.32
C LEU A 2 5.89 -5.92 -17.30
N VAL A 3 5.81 -4.63 -17.58
CA VAL A 3 5.01 -3.68 -16.78
C VAL A 3 3.57 -3.92 -17.18
N ASN A 4 2.79 -4.53 -16.30
CA ASN A 4 1.41 -4.91 -16.61
C ASN A 4 0.46 -3.69 -16.72
N GLU A 5 0.82 -2.54 -16.15
CA GLU A 5 0.02 -1.32 -16.15
C GLU A 5 0.90 -0.09 -16.39
N ILE A 6 0.53 0.75 -17.35
CA ILE A 6 1.25 1.99 -17.71
C ILE A 6 0.24 3.14 -17.73
N GLU A 7 0.49 4.19 -16.96
CA GLU A 7 -0.32 5.40 -17.05
C GLU A 7 0.03 6.20 -18.33
N VAL A 8 -0.99 6.83 -18.90
CA VAL A 8 -0.83 7.70 -20.08
C VAL A 8 0.17 8.82 -19.83
N SER A 9 0.29 9.30 -18.59
CA SER A 9 1.24 10.31 -18.14
C SER A 9 2.69 9.84 -18.22
N ASP A 10 2.96 8.55 -18.09
CA ASP A 10 4.30 7.96 -18.04
C ASP A 10 4.83 7.58 -19.42
N ILE A 11 3.97 7.69 -20.44
CA ILE A 11 4.33 7.37 -21.82
C ILE A 11 4.89 8.62 -22.49
N ASP A 12 6.19 8.60 -22.78
CA ASP A 12 6.85 9.64 -23.56
C ASP A 12 6.51 9.50 -25.05
N ALA A 13 5.56 10.30 -25.51
CA ALA A 13 5.09 10.29 -26.89
C ALA A 13 6.16 10.73 -27.91
N SER A 14 7.23 11.41 -27.49
CA SER A 14 8.28 11.87 -28.40
C SER A 14 9.19 10.75 -28.89
N THR A 15 9.18 9.61 -28.21
CA THR A 15 10.02 8.44 -28.50
C THR A 15 9.30 7.36 -29.31
N LEU A 16 7.98 7.51 -29.54
CA LEU A 16 7.13 6.51 -30.17
C LEU A 16 6.77 6.91 -31.60
N ASP A 17 6.70 5.91 -32.50
CA ASP A 17 6.12 6.05 -33.84
C ASP A 17 4.58 6.11 -33.75
N ASP A 18 3.93 6.82 -34.67
CA ASP A 18 2.46 6.90 -34.77
C ASP A 18 1.78 5.53 -34.94
N HIS A 19 2.50 4.53 -35.43
CA HIS A 19 2.02 3.15 -35.61
C HIS A 19 2.38 2.25 -34.40
N ASP A 20 3.08 2.76 -33.40
CA ASP A 20 3.39 2.00 -32.20
C ASP A 20 2.08 1.68 -31.44
N PRO A 21 1.82 0.41 -31.10
CA PRO A 21 0.63 0.03 -30.31
C PRO A 21 0.48 0.84 -29.02
N LEU A 22 1.59 1.18 -28.37
CA LEU A 22 1.60 1.98 -27.15
C LEU A 22 1.16 3.43 -27.42
N ALA A 23 1.60 4.04 -28.55
CA ALA A 23 1.16 5.36 -28.95
C ALA A 23 -0.34 5.40 -29.27
N ILE A 24 -0.82 4.37 -29.98
CA ILE A 24 -2.24 4.22 -30.32
C ILE A 24 -3.10 4.07 -29.07
N ALA A 25 -2.70 3.19 -28.12
CA ALA A 25 -3.37 2.98 -26.86
C ALA A 25 -3.42 4.25 -26.02
N ARG A 26 -2.28 4.97 -25.91
CA ARG A 26 -2.20 6.28 -25.25
C ARG A 26 -3.20 7.28 -25.86
N GLN A 27 -3.26 7.39 -27.17
CA GLN A 27 -4.13 8.33 -27.85
C GLN A 27 -5.62 7.97 -27.66
N ALA A 28 -5.97 6.67 -27.65
CA ALA A 28 -7.31 6.20 -27.35
C ALA A 28 -7.72 6.56 -25.91
N CYS A 29 -6.84 6.34 -24.94
CA CYS A 29 -7.09 6.71 -23.54
C CYS A 29 -7.25 8.23 -23.38
N LEU A 30 -6.46 9.06 -24.05
CA LEU A 30 -6.62 10.52 -24.03
C LEU A 30 -7.96 10.98 -24.61
N LYS A 31 -8.51 10.24 -25.59
CA LYS A 31 -9.82 10.51 -26.20
C LYS A 31 -11.01 9.97 -25.38
N GLY A 32 -10.76 9.37 -24.22
CA GLY A 32 -11.82 8.95 -23.29
C GLY A 32 -11.99 7.44 -23.14
N VAL A 33 -11.18 6.61 -23.79
CA VAL A 33 -11.12 5.18 -23.50
C VAL A 33 -10.50 5.01 -22.10
N GLY A 34 -11.17 4.30 -21.21
CA GLY A 34 -10.70 4.12 -19.83
C GLY A 34 -9.43 3.27 -19.74
N ARG A 35 -9.36 2.21 -20.54
CA ARG A 35 -8.27 1.22 -20.54
C ARG A 35 -8.08 0.63 -21.93
N CYS A 36 -6.82 0.45 -22.35
CA CYS A 36 -6.44 -0.29 -23.56
C CYS A 36 -5.54 -1.45 -23.16
N HIS A 37 -5.80 -2.63 -23.69
CA HIS A 37 -5.00 -3.83 -23.44
C HIS A 37 -4.16 -4.14 -24.68
N LEU A 38 -2.85 -4.24 -24.51
CA LEU A 38 -1.90 -4.64 -25.54
C LEU A 38 -1.53 -6.10 -25.30
N LEU A 39 -1.93 -6.97 -26.22
CA LEU A 39 -1.77 -8.42 -26.14
C LEU A 39 -0.88 -8.94 -27.25
N ASP A 40 -0.02 -9.90 -26.92
CA ASP A 40 0.71 -10.67 -27.92
C ASP A 40 -0.18 -11.81 -28.44
N LEU A 41 -0.77 -11.63 -29.61
CA LEU A 41 -1.67 -12.60 -30.23
C LEU A 41 -0.96 -13.87 -30.74
N THR A 42 0.37 -13.94 -30.63
CA THR A 42 1.11 -15.19 -30.93
C THR A 42 1.02 -16.21 -29.79
N GLU A 43 0.59 -15.81 -28.61
CA GLU A 43 0.37 -16.67 -27.45
C GLU A 43 -1.01 -17.29 -27.46
N ASP A 44 -1.07 -18.63 -27.35
CA ASP A 44 -2.35 -19.35 -27.26
C ASP A 44 -3.13 -18.99 -26.00
N GLY A 45 -4.42 -18.63 -26.19
CA GLY A 45 -5.32 -18.34 -25.10
C GLY A 45 -5.11 -16.99 -24.42
N VAL A 46 -4.25 -16.10 -24.96
CA VAL A 46 -3.92 -14.80 -24.37
C VAL A 46 -5.16 -13.95 -24.07
N ILE A 47 -6.15 -13.93 -24.96
CA ILE A 47 -7.40 -13.17 -24.76
C ILE A 47 -8.20 -13.74 -23.57
N LEU A 48 -8.26 -15.07 -23.44
CA LEU A 48 -8.97 -15.70 -22.33
C LEU A 48 -8.24 -15.43 -21.01
N ASN A 49 -6.93 -15.56 -21.02
CA ASN A 49 -6.13 -15.25 -19.84
C ASN A 49 -6.28 -13.78 -19.42
N GLU A 50 -6.30 -12.85 -20.38
CA GLU A 50 -6.52 -11.42 -20.08
C GLU A 50 -7.90 -11.15 -19.48
N LEU A 51 -8.94 -11.81 -19.98
CA LEU A 51 -10.32 -11.55 -19.55
C LEU A 51 -10.73 -12.30 -18.27
N PHE A 52 -10.13 -13.45 -18.00
CA PHE A 52 -10.55 -14.34 -16.91
C PHE A 52 -9.54 -14.46 -15.76
N THR A 53 -8.37 -13.83 -15.86
CA THR A 53 -7.45 -13.69 -14.73
C THR A 53 -7.53 -12.26 -14.17
N ARG A 54 -7.27 -12.11 -12.89
CA ARG A 54 -7.43 -10.84 -12.19
C ARG A 54 -6.49 -9.74 -12.71
N ASP A 55 -5.24 -10.11 -12.98
CA ASP A 55 -4.21 -9.15 -13.38
C ASP A 55 -3.94 -9.14 -14.89
N GLY A 56 -4.60 -10.05 -15.63
CA GLY A 56 -4.33 -10.22 -17.05
C GLY A 56 -2.94 -10.78 -17.36
N VAL A 57 -2.59 -10.80 -18.63
CA VAL A 57 -1.27 -11.24 -19.12
C VAL A 57 -0.63 -10.22 -20.06
N GLY A 58 -1.42 -9.25 -20.52
CA GLY A 58 -0.99 -8.17 -21.40
C GLY A 58 -0.48 -6.94 -20.68
N THR A 59 -0.09 -5.94 -21.48
CA THR A 59 0.21 -4.59 -20.96
C THR A 59 -1.07 -3.75 -21.04
N GLN A 60 -1.46 -3.16 -19.92
CA GLN A 60 -2.61 -2.27 -19.84
C GLN A 60 -2.16 -0.82 -19.90
N VAL A 61 -2.68 -0.05 -20.83
CA VAL A 61 -2.52 1.40 -20.86
C VAL A 61 -3.78 2.03 -20.30
N ILE A 62 -3.61 2.84 -19.24
CA ILE A 62 -4.70 3.42 -18.47
C ILE A 62 -4.59 4.94 -18.41
N ARG A 63 -5.72 5.61 -18.37
CA ARG A 63 -5.77 7.07 -18.27
C ARG A 63 -5.29 7.57 -16.90
N LYS A 64 -5.62 6.85 -15.84
CA LYS A 64 -5.23 7.11 -14.46
C LYS A 64 -5.19 5.78 -13.74
N SER A 65 -4.22 5.59 -12.86
CA SER A 65 -4.15 4.39 -12.05
C SER A 65 -5.46 4.13 -11.31
N TYR A 66 -5.93 2.90 -11.36
CA TYR A 66 -7.08 2.45 -10.56
C TYR A 66 -6.69 2.25 -9.10
N GLU A 67 -5.40 2.33 -8.82
CA GLU A 67 -4.88 2.21 -7.48
C GLU A 67 -4.80 3.59 -6.82
N GLN A 68 -5.47 3.75 -5.69
CA GLN A 68 -5.52 4.99 -4.94
C GLN A 68 -5.05 4.76 -3.50
N VAL A 69 -4.13 5.61 -3.05
CA VAL A 69 -3.75 5.69 -1.63
C VAL A 69 -4.61 6.76 -0.98
N ARG A 70 -5.51 6.36 -0.09
CA ARG A 70 -6.49 7.24 0.56
C ARG A 70 -6.74 6.86 2.01
N THR A 71 -7.35 7.76 2.76
CA THR A 71 -7.90 7.43 4.09
C THR A 71 -9.00 6.39 3.94
N ALA A 72 -9.04 5.42 4.85
CA ALA A 72 -10.07 4.40 4.88
C ALA A 72 -11.43 4.97 5.31
N THR A 73 -12.48 4.31 4.89
CA THR A 73 -13.87 4.58 5.25
C THR A 73 -14.50 3.31 5.85
N SER A 74 -15.69 3.43 6.41
CA SER A 74 -16.42 2.29 6.99
C SER A 74 -16.63 1.14 5.99
N ASP A 75 -16.71 1.45 4.70
CA ASP A 75 -16.89 0.45 3.63
C ASP A 75 -15.63 -0.43 3.44
N ASP A 76 -14.46 0.06 3.85
CA ASP A 76 -13.19 -0.64 3.71
C ASP A 76 -12.91 -1.65 4.83
N VAL A 77 -13.67 -1.63 5.92
CA VAL A 77 -13.46 -2.49 7.10
C VAL A 77 -13.36 -3.97 6.72
N GLY A 78 -14.26 -4.44 5.84
CA GLY A 78 -14.23 -5.82 5.35
C GLY A 78 -12.92 -6.16 4.65
N GLY A 79 -12.50 -5.34 3.70
CA GLY A 79 -11.26 -5.54 2.95
C GLY A 79 -9.99 -5.43 3.82
N ILE A 80 -10.00 -4.57 4.84
CA ILE A 80 -8.91 -4.49 5.82
C ILE A 80 -8.84 -5.78 6.64
N ILE A 81 -9.98 -6.30 7.11
CA ILE A 81 -10.03 -7.57 7.87
C ILE A 81 -9.47 -8.71 7.02
N ASP A 82 -9.94 -8.86 5.79
CA ASP A 82 -9.50 -9.92 4.88
C ASP A 82 -7.96 -9.88 4.67
N LEU A 83 -7.40 -8.66 4.64
CA LEU A 83 -5.97 -8.44 4.46
C LEU A 83 -5.14 -8.75 5.72
N ILE A 84 -5.65 -8.45 6.92
CA ILE A 84 -4.87 -8.57 8.16
C ILE A 84 -5.10 -9.89 8.91
N GLU A 85 -6.26 -10.53 8.78
CA GLU A 85 -6.64 -11.74 9.53
C GLU A 85 -5.62 -12.89 9.39
N PRO A 86 -5.05 -13.20 8.21
CA PRO A 86 -4.00 -14.20 8.09
C PRO A 86 -2.77 -13.88 8.95
N LEU A 87 -2.34 -12.62 8.96
CA LEU A 87 -1.17 -12.17 9.73
C LEU A 87 -1.44 -12.10 11.23
N GLU A 88 -2.68 -11.83 11.65
CA GLU A 88 -3.12 -11.92 13.04
C GLU A 88 -3.12 -13.36 13.52
N SER A 89 -3.56 -14.29 12.67
CA SER A 89 -3.60 -15.72 12.97
C SER A 89 -2.19 -16.31 13.13
N GLU A 90 -1.22 -15.79 12.36
CA GLU A 90 0.19 -16.13 12.47
C GLU A 90 0.91 -15.40 13.63
N GLY A 91 0.23 -14.51 14.35
CA GLY A 91 0.82 -13.72 15.44
C GLY A 91 1.75 -12.59 14.97
N ILE A 92 1.80 -12.31 13.67
CA ILE A 92 2.60 -11.21 13.08
C ILE A 92 1.97 -9.85 13.43
N LEU A 93 0.64 -9.75 13.40
CA LEU A 93 -0.10 -8.57 13.81
C LEU A 93 -0.81 -8.81 15.16
N VAL A 94 -1.15 -7.72 15.83
CA VAL A 94 -2.03 -7.75 17.01
C VAL A 94 -3.46 -7.91 16.53
N LYS A 95 -4.18 -8.86 17.12
CA LYS A 95 -5.58 -9.12 16.79
C LYS A 95 -6.45 -7.90 17.12
N ARG A 96 -7.31 -7.53 16.16
CA ARG A 96 -8.28 -6.44 16.28
C ARG A 96 -9.69 -6.97 16.06
N SER A 97 -10.65 -6.52 16.86
CA SER A 97 -12.03 -6.82 16.58
C SER A 97 -12.57 -5.91 15.47
N ARG A 98 -13.65 -6.33 14.84
CA ARG A 98 -14.34 -5.52 13.83
C ARG A 98 -14.78 -4.17 14.40
N GLU A 99 -15.36 -4.19 15.61
CA GLU A 99 -15.84 -2.99 16.29
C GLU A 99 -14.70 -1.99 16.56
N LEU A 100 -13.51 -2.49 16.91
CA LEU A 100 -12.35 -1.65 17.10
C LEU A 100 -11.91 -1.00 15.77
N LEU A 101 -11.85 -1.79 14.68
CA LEU A 101 -11.52 -1.27 13.36
C LEU A 101 -12.52 -0.21 12.89
N GLU A 102 -13.82 -0.45 13.10
CA GLU A 102 -14.87 0.51 12.76
C GLU A 102 -14.72 1.81 13.56
N SER A 103 -14.36 1.74 14.84
CA SER A 103 -14.17 2.93 15.67
C SER A 103 -12.88 3.71 15.36
N GLU A 104 -11.87 3.04 14.80
CA GLU A 104 -10.56 3.62 14.51
C GLU A 104 -10.29 3.78 13.01
N ILE A 105 -11.31 3.63 12.17
CA ILE A 105 -11.14 3.55 10.70
C ILE A 105 -10.43 4.77 10.11
N GLU A 106 -10.64 5.96 10.67
CA GLU A 106 -10.00 7.20 10.23
C GLU A 106 -8.47 7.21 10.45
N GLN A 107 -7.96 6.33 11.34
CA GLN A 107 -6.52 6.16 11.54
C GLN A 107 -5.87 5.43 10.36
N PHE A 108 -6.65 4.65 9.60
CA PHE A 108 -6.16 3.83 8.53
C PHE A 108 -6.02 4.60 7.22
N ILE A 109 -4.95 4.27 6.49
CA ILE A 109 -4.75 4.57 5.09
C ILE A 109 -4.79 3.24 4.34
N VAL A 110 -5.45 3.20 3.22
CA VAL A 110 -5.57 2.02 2.37
C VAL A 110 -5.04 2.29 0.97
N ILE A 111 -4.61 1.23 0.32
CA ILE A 111 -4.43 1.17 -1.12
C ILE A 111 -5.64 0.44 -1.68
N ASP A 112 -6.49 1.19 -2.35
CA ASP A 112 -7.67 0.70 -3.04
C ASP A 112 -7.35 0.48 -4.51
N ARG A 113 -7.50 -0.74 -4.98
CA ARG A 113 -7.39 -1.11 -6.39
C ARG A 113 -8.71 -1.66 -6.88
N ASP A 114 -9.45 -0.87 -7.66
CA ASP A 114 -10.76 -1.24 -8.21
C ASP A 114 -11.74 -1.79 -7.13
N GLY A 115 -11.83 -1.13 -5.98
CA GLY A 115 -12.70 -1.56 -4.87
C GLY A 115 -12.16 -2.72 -4.05
N THR A 116 -10.92 -3.15 -4.29
CA THR A 116 -10.24 -4.17 -3.49
C THR A 116 -9.13 -3.53 -2.67
N ILE A 117 -9.10 -3.77 -1.36
CA ILE A 117 -8.03 -3.28 -0.49
C ILE A 117 -6.80 -4.19 -0.63
N VAL A 118 -5.75 -3.68 -1.26
CA VAL A 118 -4.50 -4.40 -1.51
C VAL A 118 -3.36 -3.99 -0.57
N GLY A 119 -3.59 -3.00 0.27
CA GLY A 119 -2.65 -2.59 1.31
C GLY A 119 -3.31 -1.69 2.34
N CYS A 120 -2.81 -1.70 3.56
CA CYS A 120 -3.23 -0.79 4.62
C CYS A 120 -2.08 -0.43 5.56
N ALA A 121 -2.22 0.71 6.24
CA ALA A 121 -1.39 1.14 7.36
C ALA A 121 -2.20 2.03 8.29
N ALA A 122 -1.89 2.03 9.58
CA ALA A 122 -2.55 2.86 10.58
C ALA A 122 -1.57 3.84 11.24
N LEU A 123 -2.05 5.02 11.60
CA LEU A 123 -1.31 6.06 12.32
C LEU A 123 -1.99 6.34 13.67
N TYR A 124 -1.30 6.07 14.77
CA TYR A 124 -1.77 6.37 16.12
C TYR A 124 -0.93 7.48 16.74
N GLY A 125 -1.58 8.56 17.18
CA GLY A 125 -0.90 9.70 17.79
C GLY A 125 -0.67 9.52 19.27
N TYR A 126 0.51 9.96 19.76
CA TYR A 126 0.92 10.04 21.15
C TYR A 126 1.63 11.37 21.40
N GLU A 127 0.94 12.35 21.94
CA GLU A 127 1.48 13.70 22.18
C GLU A 127 2.16 14.33 20.95
N LYS A 128 3.50 14.25 20.86
CA LYS A 128 4.31 14.79 19.74
C LYS A 128 4.83 13.73 18.79
N GLU A 129 4.55 12.47 19.07
CA GLU A 129 5.01 11.32 18.31
C GLU A 129 3.83 10.51 17.79
N ALA A 130 4.07 9.70 16.76
CA ALA A 130 3.04 8.81 16.24
C ALA A 130 3.60 7.41 16.00
N GLU A 131 2.75 6.39 16.16
CA GLU A 131 3.05 5.01 15.83
C GLU A 131 2.53 4.70 14.42
N LEU A 132 3.41 4.18 13.58
CA LEU A 132 3.01 3.45 12.38
C LEU A 132 2.71 2.01 12.77
N ALA A 133 1.47 1.62 12.65
CA ALA A 133 1.02 0.26 12.94
C ALA A 133 0.36 -0.37 11.71
N CYS A 134 0.20 -1.70 11.74
CA CYS A 134 -0.57 -2.44 10.75
C CYS A 134 -0.18 -2.16 9.28
N LEU A 135 1.13 -1.99 9.00
CA LEU A 135 1.61 -1.84 7.63
C LEU A 135 1.60 -3.19 6.93
N VAL A 136 0.68 -3.36 6.02
CA VAL A 136 0.45 -4.62 5.30
C VAL A 136 0.24 -4.35 3.82
N THR A 137 0.77 -5.24 2.98
CA THR A 137 0.45 -5.34 1.56
C THR A 137 0.02 -6.78 1.25
N HIS A 138 -0.98 -6.92 0.38
CA HIS A 138 -1.48 -8.22 -0.04
C HIS A 138 -0.34 -9.05 -0.66
N PRO A 139 -0.22 -10.36 -0.38
CA PRO A 139 0.88 -11.20 -0.87
C PRO A 139 1.13 -11.11 -2.38
N ASP A 140 0.07 -11.14 -3.17
CA ASP A 140 0.15 -11.10 -4.63
C ASP A 140 0.60 -9.73 -5.18
N TYR A 141 0.63 -8.71 -4.33
CA TYR A 141 0.99 -7.32 -4.69
C TYR A 141 2.23 -6.81 -3.96
N ARG A 142 3.07 -7.70 -3.39
CA ARG A 142 4.27 -7.32 -2.60
C ARG A 142 5.44 -6.82 -3.43
N ASP A 143 5.49 -7.12 -4.71
CA ASP A 143 6.64 -6.83 -5.58
C ASP A 143 6.74 -5.37 -6.05
N GLY A 144 5.97 -4.49 -5.46
CA GLY A 144 5.90 -3.11 -5.87
C GLY A 144 6.35 -2.13 -4.81
N THR A 145 6.15 -0.88 -5.14
CA THR A 145 6.40 0.30 -4.30
C THR A 145 5.29 0.57 -3.28
N ARG A 146 4.32 -0.35 -3.11
CA ARG A 146 3.12 -0.14 -2.28
C ARG A 146 3.42 0.09 -0.80
N GLY A 147 4.37 -0.67 -0.26
CA GLY A 147 4.85 -0.43 1.10
C GLY A 147 5.43 0.98 1.27
N ASP A 148 6.17 1.46 0.27
CA ASP A 148 6.74 2.81 0.25
C ASP A 148 5.66 3.89 0.06
N ALA A 149 4.64 3.61 -0.75
CA ALA A 149 3.50 4.50 -0.93
C ALA A 149 2.71 4.66 0.37
N LEU A 150 2.43 3.57 1.10
CA LEU A 150 1.80 3.60 2.42
C LEU A 150 2.65 4.37 3.44
N LEU A 151 3.95 4.07 3.52
CA LEU A 151 4.85 4.77 4.43
C LEU A 151 4.91 6.27 4.14
N SER A 152 4.97 6.64 2.86
CA SER A 152 4.97 8.04 2.42
C SER A 152 3.67 8.75 2.80
N ALA A 153 2.53 8.09 2.61
CA ALA A 153 1.22 8.62 2.99
C ALA A 153 1.09 8.79 4.51
N ILE A 154 1.56 7.81 5.30
CA ILE A 154 1.60 7.90 6.76
C ILE A 154 2.52 9.04 7.22
N LYS A 155 3.73 9.18 6.66
CA LYS A 155 4.65 10.28 6.99
C LYS A 155 3.99 11.64 6.68
N ARG A 156 3.29 11.77 5.56
CA ARG A 156 2.55 12.98 5.21
C ARG A 156 1.44 13.28 6.22
N LYS A 157 0.57 12.30 6.52
CA LYS A 157 -0.51 12.41 7.51
C LYS A 157 0.04 12.80 8.89
N ALA A 158 1.16 12.21 9.31
CA ALA A 158 1.81 12.53 10.56
C ALA A 158 2.32 13.98 10.61
N LYS A 159 2.92 14.48 9.52
CA LYS A 159 3.34 15.90 9.41
C LYS A 159 2.16 16.85 9.43
N GLU A 160 1.08 16.54 8.72
CA GLU A 160 -0.16 17.34 8.71
C GLU A 160 -0.75 17.45 10.12
N GLN A 161 -0.62 16.42 10.94
CA GLN A 161 -1.02 16.40 12.35
C GLN A 161 0.06 16.95 13.31
N SER A 162 1.15 17.51 12.78
CA SER A 162 2.23 18.16 13.54
C SER A 162 3.04 17.21 14.45
N PHE A 163 3.04 15.91 14.18
CA PHE A 163 3.94 14.99 14.84
C PHE A 163 5.39 15.21 14.39
N GLN A 164 6.33 15.03 15.32
CA GLN A 164 7.76 15.28 15.09
C GLN A 164 8.55 14.01 14.83
N ARG A 165 8.04 12.88 15.31
CA ARG A 165 8.70 11.57 15.26
C ARG A 165 7.70 10.48 14.95
N LEU A 166 8.09 9.55 14.06
CA LEU A 166 7.32 8.36 13.74
C LEU A 166 8.07 7.14 14.27
N PHE A 167 7.41 6.28 15.03
CA PHE A 167 7.98 5.03 15.49
C PHE A 167 7.15 3.81 15.05
N VAL A 168 7.76 2.65 15.07
CA VAL A 168 7.15 1.38 14.67
C VAL A 168 7.64 0.25 15.57
N LEU A 169 6.74 -0.70 15.86
CA LEU A 169 7.06 -1.94 16.54
C LEU A 169 6.92 -3.10 15.54
N THR A 170 7.99 -3.82 15.28
CA THR A 170 8.01 -4.93 14.33
C THR A 170 8.69 -6.17 14.85
N THR A 171 8.22 -7.35 14.45
CA THR A 171 8.85 -8.64 14.75
C THR A 171 9.64 -9.20 13.56
N HIS A 172 9.33 -8.78 12.33
CA HIS A 172 9.87 -9.41 11.12
C HIS A 172 10.55 -8.46 10.12
N THR A 173 10.13 -7.20 10.04
CA THR A 173 10.51 -6.28 8.95
C THR A 173 11.54 -5.22 9.35
N ALA A 174 12.39 -5.49 10.35
CA ALA A 174 13.38 -4.57 10.87
C ALA A 174 14.26 -3.95 9.76
N HIS A 175 14.80 -4.78 8.87
CA HIS A 175 15.68 -4.35 7.79
C HIS A 175 15.00 -3.37 6.83
N TRP A 176 13.75 -3.66 6.47
CA TRP A 176 12.96 -2.81 5.58
C TRP A 176 12.79 -1.37 6.13
N PHE A 177 12.59 -1.24 7.44
CA PHE A 177 12.49 0.07 8.09
C PHE A 177 13.85 0.79 8.17
N THR A 178 14.92 0.05 8.44
CA THR A 178 16.28 0.63 8.49
C THR A 178 16.67 1.23 7.13
N GLU A 179 16.39 0.56 6.02
CA GLU A 179 16.62 1.07 4.67
C GLU A 179 15.84 2.37 4.37
N ARG A 180 14.76 2.65 5.13
CA ARG A 180 13.90 3.82 4.98
C ARG A 180 14.13 4.91 6.02
N GLY A 181 15.32 4.85 6.65
CA GLY A 181 15.80 5.88 7.57
C GLY A 181 15.28 5.78 8.99
N PHE A 182 14.72 4.64 9.38
CA PHE A 182 14.40 4.38 10.78
C PHE A 182 15.62 3.81 11.51
N ALA A 183 15.94 4.38 12.68
CA ALA A 183 16.97 3.88 13.58
C ALA A 183 16.35 3.04 14.70
N GLU A 184 17.07 2.00 15.13
CA GLU A 184 16.65 1.21 16.29
C GLU A 184 16.59 2.10 17.54
N THR A 185 15.56 1.92 18.36
CA THR A 185 15.30 2.68 19.57
C THR A 185 14.89 1.74 20.69
N SER A 186 14.80 2.25 21.92
CA SER A 186 14.44 1.46 23.09
C SER A 186 13.02 1.74 23.55
N LEU A 187 12.47 0.84 24.38
CA LEU A 187 11.15 1.02 24.97
C LEU A 187 11.07 2.31 25.80
N SER A 188 12.15 2.67 26.50
CA SER A 188 12.21 3.88 27.31
C SER A 188 12.14 5.18 26.51
N ASP A 189 12.42 5.11 25.22
CA ASP A 189 12.38 6.26 24.32
C ASP A 189 11.00 6.45 23.65
N LEU A 190 10.05 5.55 23.91
CA LEU A 190 8.68 5.67 23.41
C LEU A 190 7.80 6.50 24.36
N PRO A 191 6.69 7.06 23.89
CA PRO A 191 5.72 7.74 24.75
C PRO A 191 5.24 6.86 25.91
N GLY A 192 5.10 7.43 27.12
CA GLY A 192 4.76 6.68 28.32
C GLY A 192 3.48 5.86 28.21
N GLU A 193 2.45 6.41 27.56
CA GLU A 193 1.22 5.67 27.29
C GLU A 193 1.48 4.41 26.45
N ARG A 194 2.35 4.52 25.44
CA ARG A 194 2.69 3.38 24.58
C ARG A 194 3.56 2.35 25.28
N GLN A 195 4.44 2.78 26.18
CA GLN A 195 5.24 1.87 27.02
C GLN A 195 4.34 0.94 27.85
N ASN A 196 3.28 1.48 28.45
CA ASN A 196 2.31 0.74 29.26
C ASN A 196 1.54 -0.33 28.47
N LEU A 197 1.42 -0.15 27.15
CA LEU A 197 0.74 -1.06 26.24
C LEU A 197 1.71 -2.06 25.57
N TYR A 198 2.98 -2.07 25.94
CA TYR A 198 3.97 -2.94 25.31
C TYR A 198 3.73 -4.41 25.67
N ASN A 199 3.63 -5.24 24.66
CA ASN A 199 3.50 -6.69 24.84
C ASN A 199 4.88 -7.37 24.83
N TYR A 200 5.39 -7.69 26.01
CA TYR A 200 6.68 -8.35 26.19
C TYR A 200 6.75 -9.75 25.57
N GLN A 201 5.64 -10.46 25.44
CA GLN A 201 5.62 -11.80 24.87
C GLN A 201 5.93 -11.78 23.35
N ARG A 202 5.57 -10.68 22.66
CA ARG A 202 5.86 -10.52 21.24
C ARG A 202 7.30 -10.18 20.95
N ASN A 203 8.02 -9.62 21.92
CA ASN A 203 9.41 -9.19 21.76
C ASN A 203 9.68 -8.37 20.50
N SER A 204 8.78 -7.43 20.21
CA SER A 204 8.91 -6.57 19.02
C SER A 204 10.11 -5.65 19.15
N LYS A 205 10.90 -5.53 18.08
CA LYS A 205 11.92 -4.50 17.96
C LYS A 205 11.27 -3.15 17.64
N MET A 206 11.89 -2.09 18.12
CA MET A 206 11.40 -0.73 17.99
C MET A 206 12.34 0.09 17.11
N PHE A 207 11.76 0.82 16.19
CA PHE A 207 12.48 1.71 15.30
C PHE A 207 11.78 3.07 15.25
N ALA A 208 12.53 4.14 15.04
CA ALA A 208 11.97 5.48 14.94
C ALA A 208 12.72 6.33 13.91
N ALA A 209 12.00 7.28 13.33
CA ALA A 209 12.53 8.28 12.42
C ALA A 209 11.96 9.66 12.76
N THR A 210 12.75 10.70 12.58
CA THR A 210 12.27 12.09 12.61
C THR A 210 11.48 12.38 11.31
N LEU A 211 10.40 13.14 11.43
CA LEU A 211 9.50 13.47 10.33
C LEU A 211 9.88 14.75 9.58
#